data_5253a19c3855cf4dfcd4888e0eb86adf
#
_entry.id   5253a19c3855cf4dfcd4888e0eb86adf
#
_cell.length_a   1.000
_cell.length_b   1.000
_cell.length_c   1.000
_cell.angle_alpha   90.00
_cell.angle_beta   90.00
_cell.angle_gamma   90.00
#
_symmetry.space_group_name_H-M   'P 1'
#
loop_
_entity.id
_entity.type
_entity.pdbx_description
1 polymer ?
#
loop_
_entity_poly.entity_id
_entity_poly.type
_entity_poly.pdbx_seq_one_letter_code
_entity_poly.pdbx_strand_id
1 'polypeptide(L)'
;MTPVDVVLKDVARYAIGDIQGCMASLERLLALIAFSPARDQLWLVGDLVNRGPRSLDVIKWAMSLGDTVTCVLGNHDLHLLARAAGAASEKKRDTLDEVLSARDRDRMIDWLRQRPLLHTEGSLALVHAGLHPDWTVPVAKELAGEIERELRGPTWRAFLAQTMGKSTPPRWDARLGGSDRWRAILAYLVRARALHTSDGRIDGDFDGARADLPEGRAPWFAMPNAAWATHTVVFGHWAALGLDLGPHHLGIDTGCVWGRSLTAIRLDDRTVYQVKAVESAS
;
A
#
# COMPACT_ATOMS: atom_id res chain seq x y z
N MET A 1 -1.61 -17.49 48.49
CA MET A 1 -1.27 -16.60 47.32
C MET A 1 -1.69 -17.39 46.10
N THR A 2 -2.82 -17.03 45.51
CA THR A 2 -3.32 -17.57 44.25
C THR A 2 -2.42 -17.09 43.11
N PRO A 3 -2.05 -17.95 42.13
CA PRO A 3 -1.32 -17.49 40.96
C PRO A 3 -2.21 -16.52 40.19
N VAL A 4 -1.67 -15.33 39.93
CA VAL A 4 -2.25 -14.38 38.97
C VAL A 4 -2.14 -15.06 37.61
N ASP A 5 -3.26 -15.51 37.06
CA ASP A 5 -3.35 -15.91 35.66
C ASP A 5 -2.87 -14.74 34.80
N VAL A 6 -1.63 -14.79 34.40
CA VAL A 6 -1.13 -13.94 33.29
C VAL A 6 -1.83 -14.45 32.05
N VAL A 7 -3.00 -13.90 31.75
CA VAL A 7 -3.61 -14.05 30.43
C VAL A 7 -2.58 -13.48 29.45
N LEU A 8 -1.84 -14.38 28.80
CA LEU A 8 -1.04 -14.02 27.62
C LEU A 8 -2.05 -13.41 26.64
N LYS A 9 -2.09 -12.08 26.55
CA LYS A 9 -2.87 -11.41 25.52
C LYS A 9 -2.32 -11.90 24.19
N ASP A 10 -3.19 -12.55 23.41
CA ASP A 10 -2.83 -13.03 22.08
C ASP A 10 -2.19 -11.92 21.27
N VAL A 11 -1.15 -12.26 20.48
CA VAL A 11 -0.49 -11.37 19.54
C VAL A 11 -1.55 -10.79 18.60
N ALA A 12 -1.82 -9.51 18.69
CA ALA A 12 -2.77 -8.85 17.80
C ALA A 12 -2.04 -8.38 16.54
N ARG A 13 -2.67 -8.61 15.38
CA ARG A 13 -2.17 -8.11 14.08
C ARG A 13 -3.11 -7.04 13.57
N TYR A 14 -2.56 -5.86 13.32
CA TYR A 14 -3.32 -4.74 12.80
C TYR A 14 -2.84 -4.37 11.40
N ALA A 15 -3.75 -4.10 10.47
CA ALA A 15 -3.43 -3.44 9.21
C ALA A 15 -3.84 -1.97 9.30
N ILE A 16 -2.99 -1.05 8.83
CA ILE A 16 -3.22 0.40 8.82
C ILE A 16 -3.25 0.88 7.38
N GLY A 17 -4.26 1.71 7.06
CA GLY A 17 -4.43 2.37 5.76
C GLY A 17 -3.36 3.41 5.46
N ASP A 18 -3.48 4.06 4.32
CA ASP A 18 -2.53 5.06 3.80
C ASP A 18 -2.25 6.16 4.82
N ILE A 19 -0.98 6.27 5.23
CA ILE A 19 -0.55 7.24 6.25
C ILE A 19 -0.16 8.57 5.61
N GLN A 20 0.54 8.51 4.50
CA GLN A 20 0.93 9.67 3.68
C GLN A 20 1.47 10.86 4.50
N GLY A 21 2.42 10.61 5.41
CA GLY A 21 3.02 11.67 6.26
C GLY A 21 2.13 12.21 7.37
N CYS A 22 0.98 11.61 7.65
CA CYS A 22 0.06 12.02 8.72
C CYS A 22 0.48 11.41 10.08
N MET A 23 1.61 11.85 10.61
CA MET A 23 2.22 11.26 11.81
C MET A 23 1.37 11.49 13.08
N ALA A 24 0.76 12.66 13.26
CA ALA A 24 -0.05 12.92 14.46
C ALA A 24 -1.36 12.10 14.46
N SER A 25 -1.95 11.86 13.28
CA SER A 25 -3.07 10.94 13.12
C SER A 25 -2.66 9.50 13.44
N LEU A 26 -1.48 9.08 12.98
CA LEU A 26 -0.92 7.77 13.27
C LEU A 26 -0.68 7.58 14.78
N GLU A 27 -0.07 8.54 15.46
CA GLU A 27 0.15 8.51 16.90
C GLU A 27 -1.17 8.33 17.69
N ARG A 28 -2.23 9.04 17.29
CA ARG A 28 -3.57 8.87 17.88
C ARG A 28 -4.15 7.48 17.62
N LEU A 29 -3.98 6.93 16.42
CA LEU A 29 -4.50 5.61 16.07
C LEU A 29 -3.76 4.52 16.86
N LEU A 30 -2.44 4.62 16.98
CA LEU A 30 -1.63 3.70 17.77
C LEU A 30 -2.00 3.73 19.26
N ALA A 31 -2.29 4.93 19.80
CA ALA A 31 -2.78 5.07 21.17
C ALA A 31 -4.18 4.45 21.33
N LEU A 32 -5.10 4.65 20.38
CA LEU A 32 -6.45 4.09 20.40
C LEU A 32 -6.44 2.56 20.44
N ILE A 33 -5.57 1.91 19.63
CA ILE A 33 -5.45 0.45 19.61
C ILE A 33 -4.54 -0.08 20.74
N ALA A 34 -3.97 0.79 21.57
CA ALA A 34 -2.98 0.46 22.61
C ALA A 34 -1.85 -0.43 22.07
N PHE A 35 -1.33 -0.06 20.87
CA PHE A 35 -0.29 -0.81 20.18
C PHE A 35 0.98 -0.94 21.02
N SER A 36 1.53 -2.15 21.07
CA SER A 36 2.80 -2.43 21.73
C SER A 36 3.70 -3.27 20.81
N PRO A 37 4.86 -2.75 20.37
CA PRO A 37 5.75 -3.49 19.48
C PRO A 37 6.34 -4.76 20.11
N ALA A 38 6.30 -4.87 21.44
CA ALA A 38 6.71 -6.09 22.16
C ALA A 38 5.66 -7.22 22.11
N ARG A 39 4.44 -6.93 21.65
CA ARG A 39 3.32 -7.87 21.64
C ARG A 39 2.67 -7.99 20.27
N ASP A 40 2.47 -6.86 19.59
CA ASP A 40 1.61 -6.77 18.42
C ASP A 40 2.43 -6.66 17.12
N GLN A 41 1.79 -6.97 16.00
CA GLN A 41 2.35 -6.81 14.66
C GLN A 41 1.54 -5.80 13.85
N LEU A 42 2.22 -5.05 12.99
CA LEU A 42 1.60 -4.09 12.08
C LEU A 42 1.81 -4.48 10.61
N TRP A 43 0.74 -4.41 9.86
CA TRP A 43 0.76 -4.40 8.40
C TRP A 43 0.42 -3.00 7.90
N LEU A 44 1.28 -2.44 7.05
CA LEU A 44 1.07 -1.13 6.44
C LEU A 44 0.81 -1.33 4.95
N VAL A 45 -0.31 -0.81 4.48
CA VAL A 45 -0.75 -0.99 3.08
C VAL A 45 0.08 -0.21 2.06
N GLY A 46 1.16 0.45 2.48
CA GLY A 46 1.96 1.34 1.66
C GLY A 46 1.55 2.81 1.78
N ASP A 47 2.11 3.64 0.90
CA ASP A 47 1.94 5.09 0.92
C ASP A 47 2.22 5.68 2.31
N LEU A 48 3.43 5.41 2.80
CA LEU A 48 3.91 5.99 4.05
C LEU A 48 4.12 7.50 3.93
N VAL A 49 4.47 7.96 2.73
CA VAL A 49 4.99 9.30 2.46
C VAL A 49 4.12 10.09 1.50
N ASN A 50 4.49 11.37 1.38
CA ASN A 50 3.93 12.33 0.44
C ASN A 50 2.58 12.90 0.89
N ARG A 51 2.20 14.05 0.35
CA ARG A 51 0.96 14.80 0.63
C ARG A 51 0.86 15.40 2.03
N GLY A 52 1.05 14.63 3.06
CA GLY A 52 1.04 15.09 4.44
C GLY A 52 2.39 15.68 4.86
N PRO A 53 2.44 16.37 6.02
CA PRO A 53 3.55 17.24 6.37
C PRO A 53 4.76 16.53 7.00
N ARG A 54 4.65 15.27 7.44
CA ARG A 54 5.68 14.62 8.27
C ARG A 54 6.14 13.27 7.68
N SER A 55 6.42 13.23 6.37
CA SER A 55 6.88 12.02 5.67
C SER A 55 8.17 11.42 6.26
N LEU A 56 9.10 12.29 6.68
CA LEU A 56 10.36 11.89 7.30
C LEU A 56 10.14 11.15 8.62
N ASP A 57 9.24 11.64 9.46
CA ASP A 57 8.93 11.04 10.74
C ASP A 57 8.25 9.67 10.59
N VAL A 58 7.31 9.56 9.64
CA VAL A 58 6.62 8.27 9.36
C VAL A 58 7.60 7.21 8.89
N ILE A 59 8.53 7.52 7.96
CA ILE A 59 9.55 6.56 7.54
C ILE A 59 10.44 6.14 8.72
N LYS A 60 10.95 7.11 9.49
CA LYS A 60 11.81 6.83 10.64
C LYS A 60 11.11 5.97 11.69
N TRP A 61 9.84 6.26 11.96
CA TRP A 61 9.02 5.46 12.84
C TRP A 61 8.88 4.02 12.32
N ALA A 62 8.49 3.84 11.05
CA ALA A 62 8.35 2.50 10.46
C ALA A 62 9.67 1.72 10.50
N MET A 63 10.79 2.38 10.19
CA MET A 63 12.13 1.77 10.28
C MET A 63 12.49 1.33 11.72
N SER A 64 12.05 2.08 12.73
CA SER A 64 12.36 1.79 14.13
C SER A 64 11.67 0.54 14.67
N LEU A 65 10.59 0.09 14.03
CA LEU A 65 9.82 -1.09 14.44
C LEU A 65 10.46 -2.43 14.02
N GLY A 66 11.45 -2.42 13.12
CA GLY A 66 12.14 -3.63 12.67
C GLY A 66 11.17 -4.69 12.14
N ASP A 67 11.27 -5.91 12.67
CA ASP A 67 10.45 -7.07 12.23
C ASP A 67 9.00 -7.03 12.75
N THR A 68 8.66 -6.07 13.61
CA THR A 68 7.28 -5.87 14.10
C THR A 68 6.37 -5.32 13.00
N VAL A 69 6.95 -4.70 11.97
CA VAL A 69 6.20 -4.10 10.86
C VAL A 69 6.45 -4.83 9.55
N THR A 70 5.36 -5.19 8.88
CA THR A 70 5.35 -5.56 7.46
C THR A 70 4.73 -4.43 6.68
N CYS A 71 5.51 -3.78 5.80
CA CYS A 71 5.05 -2.68 4.97
C CYS A 71 5.18 -3.08 3.50
N VAL A 72 4.13 -2.93 2.70
CA VAL A 72 4.22 -3.02 1.24
C VAL A 72 4.47 -1.65 0.63
N LEU A 73 5.01 -1.60 -0.59
CA LEU A 73 5.23 -0.34 -1.31
C LEU A 73 3.94 0.16 -1.94
N GLY A 74 3.63 1.43 -1.69
CA GLY A 74 2.60 2.16 -2.40
C GLY A 74 3.14 2.99 -3.57
N ASN A 75 2.23 3.61 -4.32
CA ASN A 75 2.62 4.42 -5.47
C ASN A 75 3.35 5.72 -5.07
N HIS A 76 3.08 6.28 -3.88
CA HIS A 76 3.83 7.42 -3.35
C HIS A 76 5.22 7.03 -2.85
N ASP A 77 5.37 5.85 -2.28
CA ASP A 77 6.67 5.30 -1.89
C ASP A 77 7.55 5.06 -3.12
N LEU A 78 6.98 4.46 -4.18
CA LEU A 78 7.67 4.30 -5.47
C LEU A 78 8.00 5.65 -6.12
N HIS A 79 7.15 6.67 -5.96
CA HIS A 79 7.43 8.01 -6.43
C HIS A 79 8.62 8.63 -5.68
N LEU A 80 8.71 8.47 -4.36
CA LEU A 80 9.89 8.88 -3.58
C LEU A 80 11.16 8.20 -4.10
N LEU A 81 11.11 6.87 -4.32
CA LEU A 81 12.25 6.13 -4.89
C LEU A 81 12.63 6.67 -6.29
N ALA A 82 11.65 6.97 -7.14
CA ALA A 82 11.89 7.53 -8.47
C ALA A 82 12.48 8.95 -8.42
N ARG A 83 12.03 9.80 -7.48
CA ARG A 83 12.62 11.12 -7.20
C ARG A 83 14.08 10.97 -6.75
N ALA A 84 14.36 10.08 -5.81
CA ALA A 84 15.71 9.80 -5.32
C ALA A 84 16.64 9.22 -6.39
N ALA A 85 16.08 8.50 -7.37
CA ALA A 85 16.80 7.96 -8.52
C ALA A 85 17.04 8.97 -9.64
N GLY A 86 16.41 10.16 -9.60
CA GLY A 86 16.37 11.10 -10.73
C GLY A 86 15.50 10.63 -11.89
N ALA A 87 14.62 9.65 -11.67
CA ALA A 87 13.72 9.05 -12.67
C ALA A 87 12.35 9.74 -12.74
N ALA A 88 12.04 10.61 -11.80
CA ALA A 88 10.81 11.41 -11.78
C ALA A 88 11.10 12.84 -11.31
N SER A 89 10.37 13.81 -11.88
CA SER A 89 10.37 15.20 -11.43
C SER A 89 9.38 15.40 -10.27
N GLU A 90 9.55 16.51 -9.57
CA GLU A 90 8.60 16.99 -8.56
C GLU A 90 7.21 17.23 -9.17
N LYS A 91 6.18 16.88 -8.41
CA LYS A 91 4.79 17.19 -8.75
C LYS A 91 4.24 18.29 -7.83
N LYS A 92 3.28 19.04 -8.30
CA LYS A 92 2.70 20.21 -7.63
C LYS A 92 2.30 20.03 -6.15
N ARG A 93 2.01 18.80 -5.74
CA ARG A 93 1.59 18.49 -4.35
C ARG A 93 2.56 17.54 -3.66
N ASP A 94 3.81 17.47 -4.12
CA ASP A 94 4.81 16.65 -3.43
C ASP A 94 5.26 17.34 -2.14
N THR A 95 5.43 16.54 -1.08
CA THR A 95 5.97 16.94 0.22
C THR A 95 7.15 16.04 0.59
N LEU A 96 8.00 15.72 -0.39
CA LEU A 96 9.08 14.73 -0.27
C LEU A 96 10.46 15.36 0.02
N ASP A 97 10.57 16.68 -0.07
CA ASP A 97 11.86 17.39 -0.01
C ASP A 97 12.55 17.20 1.35
N GLU A 98 11.79 17.13 2.45
CA GLU A 98 12.35 16.85 3.76
C GLU A 98 13.06 15.48 3.80
N VAL A 99 12.47 14.45 3.20
CA VAL A 99 13.08 13.12 3.09
C VAL A 99 14.28 13.14 2.16
N LEU A 100 14.15 13.79 1.00
CA LEU A 100 15.19 13.84 -0.05
C LEU A 100 16.42 14.65 0.37
N SER A 101 16.26 15.64 1.26
CA SER A 101 17.34 16.46 1.80
C SER A 101 17.89 15.97 3.14
N ALA A 102 17.27 14.94 3.74
CA ALA A 102 17.69 14.42 5.04
C ALA A 102 19.10 13.84 4.97
N ARG A 103 19.89 14.04 6.05
CA ARG A 103 21.27 13.53 6.17
C ARG A 103 21.36 12.01 6.02
N ASP A 104 20.34 11.29 6.49
CA ASP A 104 20.21 9.83 6.47
C ASP A 104 19.31 9.32 5.32
N ARG A 105 19.11 10.16 4.27
CA ARG A 105 18.30 9.84 3.10
C ARG A 105 18.59 8.47 2.50
N ASP A 106 19.86 8.19 2.23
CA ASP A 106 20.23 6.96 1.52
C ASP A 106 19.85 5.70 2.32
N ARG A 107 19.93 5.76 3.66
CA ARG A 107 19.47 4.68 4.53
C ARG A 107 17.96 4.47 4.42
N MET A 108 17.18 5.54 4.35
CA MET A 108 15.72 5.46 4.18
C MET A 108 15.34 4.92 2.80
N ILE A 109 16.00 5.39 1.74
CA ILE A 109 15.80 4.89 0.38
C ILE A 109 16.15 3.41 0.29
N ASP A 110 17.28 2.99 0.87
CA ASP A 110 17.68 1.59 0.90
C ASP A 110 16.69 0.72 1.69
N TRP A 111 16.20 1.21 2.83
CA TRP A 111 15.17 0.51 3.59
C TRP A 111 13.89 0.36 2.78
N LEU A 112 13.41 1.43 2.14
CA LEU A 112 12.14 1.45 1.41
C LEU A 112 12.19 0.50 0.21
N ARG A 113 13.26 0.51 -0.60
CA ARG A 113 13.40 -0.38 -1.77
C ARG A 113 13.53 -1.87 -1.44
N GLN A 114 13.75 -2.22 -0.16
CA GLN A 114 13.72 -3.60 0.33
C GLN A 114 12.30 -4.08 0.69
N ARG A 115 11.30 -3.18 0.76
CA ARG A 115 9.93 -3.56 1.11
C ARG A 115 9.29 -4.36 -0.02
N PRO A 116 8.42 -5.33 0.32
CA PRO A 116 7.68 -6.08 -0.69
C PRO A 116 6.61 -5.23 -1.37
N LEU A 117 6.11 -5.69 -2.52
CA LEU A 117 4.90 -5.18 -3.17
C LEU A 117 3.67 -5.99 -2.79
N LEU A 118 3.87 -7.23 -2.37
CA LEU A 118 2.83 -8.12 -1.90
C LEU A 118 3.36 -9.01 -0.78
N HIS A 119 2.64 -9.05 0.33
CA HIS A 119 2.92 -9.95 1.46
C HIS A 119 1.76 -10.92 1.66
N THR A 120 2.07 -12.15 2.10
CA THR A 120 1.05 -13.19 2.34
C THR A 120 1.33 -13.93 3.63
N GLU A 121 0.28 -14.17 4.41
CA GLU A 121 0.33 -15.00 5.60
C GLU A 121 -0.99 -15.77 5.76
N GLY A 122 -0.94 -17.08 5.71
CA GLY A 122 -2.14 -17.95 5.69
C GLY A 122 -3.05 -17.60 4.51
N SER A 123 -4.29 -17.28 4.78
CA SER A 123 -5.29 -16.85 3.80
C SER A 123 -5.37 -15.33 3.61
N LEU A 124 -4.44 -14.58 4.19
CA LEU A 124 -4.39 -13.11 4.05
C LEU A 124 -3.33 -12.72 3.01
N ALA A 125 -3.63 -11.72 2.23
CA ALA A 125 -2.71 -11.05 1.33
C ALA A 125 -2.75 -9.53 1.57
N LEU A 126 -1.59 -8.88 1.62
CA LEU A 126 -1.44 -7.44 1.74
C LEU A 126 -0.87 -6.91 0.43
N VAL A 127 -1.54 -5.96 -0.18
CA VAL A 127 -1.11 -5.25 -1.39
C VAL A 127 -1.49 -3.78 -1.27
N HIS A 128 -0.80 -2.89 -1.97
CA HIS A 128 -1.18 -1.47 -1.86
C HIS A 128 -2.51 -1.16 -2.54
N ALA A 129 -2.71 -1.57 -3.80
CA ALA A 129 -3.91 -1.21 -4.57
C ALA A 129 -4.79 -2.40 -4.93
N GLY A 130 -4.31 -3.36 -5.71
CA GLY A 130 -5.15 -4.48 -6.12
C GLY A 130 -4.44 -5.58 -6.90
N LEU A 131 -5.23 -6.51 -7.42
CA LEU A 131 -4.76 -7.66 -8.19
C LEU A 131 -5.53 -7.78 -9.51
N HIS A 132 -4.86 -8.30 -10.54
CA HIS A 132 -5.55 -8.70 -11.78
C HIS A 132 -6.49 -9.88 -11.50
N PRO A 133 -7.70 -9.93 -12.08
CA PRO A 133 -8.66 -11.01 -11.82
C PRO A 133 -8.11 -12.41 -12.13
N ASP A 134 -7.27 -12.58 -13.14
CA ASP A 134 -6.70 -13.88 -13.52
C ASP A 134 -5.49 -14.31 -12.66
N TRP A 135 -5.01 -13.47 -11.75
CA TRP A 135 -3.88 -13.83 -10.89
C TRP A 135 -4.38 -14.59 -9.66
N THR A 136 -3.87 -15.80 -9.46
CA THR A 136 -3.92 -16.38 -8.11
C THR A 136 -2.95 -15.61 -7.20
N VAL A 137 -3.14 -15.67 -5.89
CA VAL A 137 -2.22 -14.98 -4.96
C VAL A 137 -0.77 -15.48 -5.09
N PRO A 138 -0.49 -16.79 -5.28
CA PRO A 138 0.85 -17.26 -5.60
C PRO A 138 1.43 -16.63 -6.89
N VAL A 139 0.66 -16.57 -7.97
CA VAL A 139 1.10 -15.92 -9.22
C VAL A 139 1.37 -14.43 -8.99
N ALA A 140 0.49 -13.71 -8.29
CA ALA A 140 0.70 -12.30 -7.97
C ALA A 140 1.99 -12.09 -7.14
N LYS A 141 2.31 -13.02 -6.24
CA LYS A 141 3.53 -12.98 -5.43
C LYS A 141 4.80 -13.21 -6.28
N GLU A 142 4.75 -14.11 -7.23
CA GLU A 142 5.85 -14.32 -8.19
C GLU A 142 6.09 -13.07 -9.03
N LEU A 143 5.02 -12.45 -9.55
CA LEU A 143 5.07 -11.22 -10.33
C LEU A 143 5.58 -10.03 -9.49
N ALA A 144 5.12 -9.89 -8.25
CA ALA A 144 5.66 -8.91 -7.31
C ALA A 144 7.17 -9.12 -7.09
N GLY A 145 7.59 -10.37 -6.94
CA GLY A 145 9.00 -10.75 -6.78
C GLY A 145 9.89 -10.39 -7.99
N GLU A 146 9.35 -10.33 -9.21
CA GLU A 146 10.09 -9.82 -10.37
C GLU A 146 10.48 -8.35 -10.16
N ILE A 147 9.53 -7.52 -9.76
CA ILE A 147 9.73 -6.09 -9.50
C ILE A 147 10.65 -5.86 -8.30
N GLU A 148 10.43 -6.62 -7.23
CA GLU A 148 11.21 -6.51 -6.00
C GLU A 148 12.69 -6.83 -6.22
N ARG A 149 13.02 -7.80 -7.09
CA ARG A 149 14.41 -8.08 -7.47
C ARG A 149 15.06 -6.90 -8.18
N GLU A 150 14.34 -6.24 -9.09
CA GLU A 150 14.84 -5.04 -9.78
C GLU A 150 15.07 -3.88 -8.81
N LEU A 151 14.13 -3.64 -7.89
CA LEU A 151 14.25 -2.58 -6.87
C LEU A 151 15.42 -2.83 -5.90
N ARG A 152 15.66 -4.07 -5.51
CA ARG A 152 16.75 -4.47 -4.61
C ARG A 152 18.10 -4.54 -5.32
N GLY A 153 18.09 -4.73 -6.63
CA GLY A 153 19.29 -4.87 -7.45
C GLY A 153 20.09 -3.58 -7.61
N PRO A 154 21.31 -3.68 -8.14
CA PRO A 154 22.17 -2.51 -8.38
C PRO A 154 21.65 -1.58 -9.47
N THR A 155 20.79 -2.08 -10.35
CA THR A 155 20.22 -1.36 -11.51
C THR A 155 18.87 -0.66 -11.21
N TRP A 156 18.46 -0.59 -9.95
CA TRP A 156 17.15 -0.08 -9.54
C TRP A 156 16.82 1.33 -10.08
N ARG A 157 17.84 2.20 -10.25
CA ARG A 157 17.64 3.53 -10.83
C ARG A 157 17.24 3.45 -12.30
N ALA A 158 17.90 2.60 -13.07
CA ALA A 158 17.58 2.38 -14.48
C ALA A 158 16.21 1.70 -14.64
N PHE A 159 15.87 0.76 -13.75
CA PHE A 159 14.55 0.15 -13.70
C PHE A 159 13.44 1.19 -13.48
N LEU A 160 13.59 2.08 -12.48
CA LEU A 160 12.62 3.14 -12.23
C LEU A 160 12.52 4.12 -13.39
N ALA A 161 13.63 4.46 -14.06
CA ALA A 161 13.59 5.32 -15.25
C ALA A 161 12.83 4.68 -16.42
N GLN A 162 12.79 3.36 -16.51
CA GLN A 162 12.07 2.64 -17.55
C GLN A 162 10.57 2.44 -17.23
N THR A 163 10.21 2.42 -15.95
CA THR A 163 8.86 2.05 -15.50
C THR A 163 8.02 3.24 -15.03
N MET A 164 8.66 4.27 -14.47
CA MET A 164 7.96 5.42 -13.90
C MET A 164 7.79 6.55 -14.93
N GLY A 165 6.78 7.40 -14.73
CA GLY A 165 6.58 8.61 -15.55
C GLY A 165 6.02 8.39 -16.95
N LYS A 166 5.76 7.17 -17.37
CA LYS A 166 5.15 6.85 -18.66
C LYS A 166 3.63 6.82 -18.53
N SER A 167 2.93 7.19 -19.62
CA SER A 167 1.47 7.16 -19.75
C SER A 167 0.88 5.77 -19.47
N THR A 168 -0.35 5.54 -19.86
CA THR A 168 -1.15 4.33 -19.63
C THR A 168 -0.33 3.02 -19.63
N PRO A 169 -0.42 2.21 -18.56
CA PRO A 169 0.22 0.90 -18.54
C PRO A 169 -0.39 0.00 -19.63
N PRO A 170 0.37 -0.93 -20.19
CA PRO A 170 -0.17 -1.90 -21.12
C PRO A 170 -1.21 -2.77 -20.41
N ARG A 171 -2.17 -3.29 -21.18
CA ARG A 171 -3.04 -4.35 -20.70
C ARG A 171 -2.19 -5.54 -20.27
N TRP A 172 -2.55 -6.16 -19.14
CA TRP A 172 -1.87 -7.38 -18.72
C TRP A 172 -2.01 -8.51 -19.77
N ASP A 173 -0.89 -9.10 -20.10
CA ASP A 173 -0.79 -10.35 -20.85
C ASP A 173 0.46 -11.09 -20.33
N ALA A 174 0.32 -12.39 -20.09
CA ALA A 174 1.43 -13.19 -19.54
C ALA A 174 2.67 -13.23 -20.45
N ARG A 175 2.48 -12.94 -21.75
CA ARG A 175 3.56 -12.87 -22.77
C ARG A 175 4.30 -11.55 -22.80
N LEU A 176 3.86 -10.53 -22.04
CA LEU A 176 4.59 -9.27 -21.93
C LEU A 176 6.01 -9.52 -21.40
N GLY A 177 6.97 -8.79 -21.95
CA GLY A 177 8.36 -8.79 -21.54
C GLY A 177 8.90 -7.40 -21.25
N GLY A 178 10.09 -7.33 -20.62
CA GLY A 178 10.80 -6.07 -20.36
C GLY A 178 9.98 -5.05 -19.58
N SER A 179 10.17 -3.78 -19.90
CA SER A 179 9.53 -2.68 -19.17
C SER A 179 8.00 -2.68 -19.27
N ASP A 180 7.41 -3.22 -20.33
CA ASP A 180 5.95 -3.26 -20.45
C ASP A 180 5.34 -4.28 -19.47
N ARG A 181 5.99 -5.43 -19.28
CA ARG A 181 5.61 -6.39 -18.24
C ARG A 181 5.68 -5.77 -16.85
N TRP A 182 6.78 -5.10 -16.51
CA TRP A 182 6.96 -4.45 -15.23
C TRP A 182 5.93 -3.35 -14.98
N ARG A 183 5.63 -2.55 -16.00
CA ARG A 183 4.62 -1.49 -15.93
C ARG A 183 3.22 -2.05 -15.71
N ALA A 184 2.87 -3.14 -16.39
CA ALA A 184 1.59 -3.81 -16.19
C ALA A 184 1.48 -4.37 -14.77
N ILE A 185 2.48 -5.08 -14.27
CA ILE A 185 2.50 -5.61 -12.90
C ILE A 185 2.34 -4.48 -11.87
N LEU A 186 3.17 -3.44 -11.96
CA LEU A 186 3.10 -2.29 -11.04
C LEU A 186 1.73 -1.61 -11.07
N ALA A 187 1.10 -1.51 -12.25
CA ALA A 187 -0.19 -0.85 -12.38
C ALA A 187 -1.27 -1.55 -11.53
N TYR A 188 -1.32 -2.88 -11.51
CA TYR A 188 -2.27 -3.59 -10.66
C TYR A 188 -1.89 -3.50 -9.18
N LEU A 189 -0.64 -3.77 -8.84
CA LEU A 189 -0.22 -3.83 -7.44
C LEU A 189 -0.31 -2.47 -6.72
N VAL A 190 -0.10 -1.34 -7.45
CA VAL A 190 0.00 -0.03 -6.78
C VAL A 190 -0.92 1.06 -7.34
N ARG A 191 -1.82 0.74 -8.29
CA ARG A 191 -2.72 1.77 -8.89
C ARG A 191 -4.13 1.28 -9.21
N ALA A 192 -4.42 -0.01 -9.12
CA ALA A 192 -5.73 -0.54 -9.49
C ALA A 192 -6.85 0.01 -8.60
N ARG A 193 -7.91 0.51 -9.24
CA ARG A 193 -9.19 0.88 -8.62
C ARG A 193 -10.31 0.20 -9.39
N ALA A 194 -10.68 0.76 -10.51
CA ALA A 194 -11.68 0.23 -11.43
C ALA A 194 -11.02 -0.54 -12.58
N LEU A 195 -11.65 -1.61 -12.98
CA LEU A 195 -11.27 -2.40 -14.15
C LEU A 195 -12.41 -2.41 -15.17
N HIS A 196 -12.07 -2.52 -16.43
CA HIS A 196 -13.02 -2.84 -17.49
C HIS A 196 -13.56 -4.26 -17.28
N THR A 197 -14.86 -4.43 -17.22
CA THR A 197 -15.49 -5.74 -16.99
C THR A 197 -15.29 -6.71 -18.15
N SER A 198 -15.04 -6.19 -19.35
CA SER A 198 -14.87 -6.98 -20.56
C SER A 198 -13.51 -7.70 -20.65
N ASP A 199 -12.45 -7.12 -20.08
CA ASP A 199 -11.08 -7.60 -20.31
C ASP A 199 -10.12 -7.40 -19.13
N GLY A 200 -10.61 -6.94 -18.00
CA GLY A 200 -9.82 -6.74 -16.78
C GLY A 200 -8.80 -5.60 -16.85
N ARG A 201 -8.76 -4.80 -17.92
CA ARG A 201 -7.82 -3.68 -18.07
C ARG A 201 -8.14 -2.60 -17.03
N ILE A 202 -7.09 -1.99 -16.48
CA ILE A 202 -7.23 -0.88 -15.52
C ILE A 202 -7.84 0.34 -16.22
N ASP A 203 -8.84 0.95 -15.59
CA ASP A 203 -9.27 2.31 -15.87
C ASP A 203 -8.35 3.29 -15.13
N GLY A 204 -7.31 3.76 -15.81
CA GLY A 204 -6.25 4.55 -15.20
C GLY A 204 -6.66 5.98 -14.84
N ASP A 205 -7.76 6.47 -15.40
CA ASP A 205 -8.23 7.84 -15.21
C ASP A 205 -9.27 7.93 -14.08
N PHE A 206 -9.80 6.78 -13.63
CA PHE A 206 -10.81 6.77 -12.59
C PHE A 206 -10.22 6.93 -11.18
N ASP A 207 -10.64 7.98 -10.48
CA ASP A 207 -10.28 8.30 -9.09
C ASP A 207 -11.48 8.62 -8.18
N GLY A 208 -12.70 8.46 -8.70
CA GLY A 208 -13.96 8.73 -8.03
C GLY A 208 -14.37 7.70 -6.97
N ALA A 209 -15.52 7.91 -6.36
CA ALA A 209 -16.12 6.94 -5.44
C ALA A 209 -16.74 5.75 -6.21
N ARG A 210 -17.02 4.65 -5.50
CA ARG A 210 -17.63 3.47 -6.11
C ARG A 210 -18.95 3.77 -6.83
N ALA A 211 -19.74 4.72 -6.30
CA ALA A 211 -21.01 5.14 -6.90
C ALA A 211 -20.86 5.87 -8.25
N ASP A 212 -19.66 6.41 -8.51
CA ASP A 212 -19.38 7.19 -9.72
C ASP A 212 -18.78 6.32 -10.84
N LEU A 213 -18.73 5.00 -10.67
CA LEU A 213 -18.16 4.08 -11.66
C LEU A 213 -18.91 4.18 -13.00
N PRO A 214 -18.20 4.39 -14.11
CA PRO A 214 -18.80 4.37 -15.44
C PRO A 214 -19.37 3.00 -15.78
N GLU A 215 -20.31 2.96 -16.71
CA GLU A 215 -20.81 1.70 -17.27
C GLU A 215 -19.66 0.84 -17.82
N GLY A 216 -19.75 -0.47 -17.66
CA GLY A 216 -18.71 -1.42 -18.07
C GLY A 216 -17.45 -1.38 -17.20
N ARG A 217 -17.52 -0.79 -16.02
CA ARG A 217 -16.46 -0.78 -15.01
C ARG A 217 -16.91 -1.44 -13.73
N ALA A 218 -15.97 -2.05 -13.03
CA ALA A 218 -16.19 -2.60 -11.70
C ALA A 218 -14.96 -2.36 -10.83
N PRO A 219 -15.12 -2.28 -9.50
CA PRO A 219 -13.95 -2.35 -8.60
C PRO A 219 -13.15 -3.62 -8.89
N TRP A 220 -11.82 -3.54 -8.81
CA TRP A 220 -10.97 -4.70 -9.09
C TRP A 220 -11.38 -5.92 -8.25
N PHE A 221 -11.81 -5.71 -7.00
CA PHE A 221 -12.23 -6.76 -6.08
C PHE A 221 -13.66 -7.29 -6.33
N ALA A 222 -14.42 -6.67 -7.21
CA ALA A 222 -15.76 -7.10 -7.62
C ALA A 222 -15.77 -7.76 -9.01
N MET A 223 -14.60 -8.00 -9.61
CA MET A 223 -14.51 -8.73 -10.87
C MET A 223 -14.96 -10.18 -10.67
N PRO A 224 -15.81 -10.71 -11.59
CA PRO A 224 -16.33 -12.06 -11.46
C PRO A 224 -15.20 -13.10 -11.62
N ASN A 225 -15.34 -14.23 -10.93
CA ASN A 225 -14.42 -15.39 -11.02
C ASN A 225 -12.95 -15.04 -10.76
N ALA A 226 -12.67 -14.04 -9.92
CA ALA A 226 -11.31 -13.63 -9.62
C ALA A 226 -10.51 -14.79 -8.97
N ALA A 227 -9.40 -15.16 -9.59
CA ALA A 227 -8.58 -16.30 -9.18
C ALA A 227 -7.92 -16.11 -7.80
N TRP A 228 -7.75 -14.86 -7.33
CA TRP A 228 -7.22 -14.54 -6.00
C TRP A 228 -8.26 -14.69 -4.87
N ALA A 229 -9.55 -14.90 -5.18
CA ALA A 229 -10.65 -14.89 -4.18
C ALA A 229 -10.61 -16.08 -3.19
N THR A 230 -9.57 -16.91 -3.23
CA THR A 230 -9.25 -17.90 -2.18
C THR A 230 -8.63 -17.26 -0.95
N HIS A 231 -8.26 -15.98 -1.01
CA HIS A 231 -7.66 -15.20 0.06
C HIS A 231 -8.52 -13.99 0.39
N THR A 232 -8.26 -13.38 1.55
CA THR A 232 -8.73 -12.04 1.88
C THR A 232 -7.60 -11.05 1.60
N VAL A 233 -7.84 -10.10 0.70
CA VAL A 233 -6.86 -9.09 0.28
C VAL A 233 -7.07 -7.80 1.06
N VAL A 234 -6.06 -7.38 1.81
CA VAL A 234 -6.02 -6.10 2.53
C VAL A 234 -5.34 -5.06 1.63
N PHE A 235 -5.97 -3.90 1.44
CA PHE A 235 -5.45 -2.89 0.53
C PHE A 235 -5.80 -1.45 0.94
N GLY A 236 -5.08 -0.48 0.37
CA GLY A 236 -5.26 0.96 0.52
C GLY A 236 -5.55 1.66 -0.80
N HIS A 237 -4.82 2.75 -1.11
CA HIS A 237 -4.77 3.47 -2.38
C HIS A 237 -6.04 4.20 -2.82
N TRP A 238 -7.22 3.69 -2.53
CA TRP A 238 -8.47 4.21 -3.06
C TRP A 238 -9.23 5.02 -2.01
N ALA A 239 -8.71 6.20 -1.67
CA ALA A 239 -9.29 7.07 -0.65
C ALA A 239 -10.77 7.41 -0.88
N ALA A 240 -11.20 7.58 -2.15
CA ALA A 240 -12.58 7.89 -2.49
C ALA A 240 -13.55 6.71 -2.21
N LEU A 241 -13.05 5.46 -2.19
CA LEU A 241 -13.81 4.28 -1.80
C LEU A 241 -14.20 4.35 -0.31
N GLY A 242 -13.30 4.83 0.54
CA GLY A 242 -13.44 4.77 1.99
C GLY A 242 -13.26 3.37 2.55
N LEU A 243 -13.87 3.10 3.69
CA LEU A 243 -13.86 1.77 4.30
C LEU A 243 -14.81 0.84 3.54
N ASP A 244 -14.27 -0.19 2.92
CA ASP A 244 -15.05 -1.20 2.18
C ASP A 244 -14.57 -2.61 2.58
N LEU A 245 -15.44 -3.31 3.31
CA LEU A 245 -15.14 -4.62 3.88
C LEU A 245 -16.05 -5.68 3.27
N GLY A 246 -15.46 -6.67 2.65
CA GLY A 246 -16.15 -7.82 2.07
C GLY A 246 -15.59 -9.16 2.51
N PRO A 247 -16.14 -10.27 2.02
CA PRO A 247 -15.67 -11.60 2.41
C PRO A 247 -14.20 -11.84 2.00
N HIS A 248 -13.78 -11.30 0.86
CA HIS A 248 -12.47 -11.51 0.26
C HIS A 248 -11.63 -10.24 0.09
N HIS A 249 -12.07 -9.09 0.63
CA HIS A 249 -11.33 -7.84 0.53
C HIS A 249 -11.55 -6.95 1.76
N LEU A 250 -10.52 -6.20 2.12
CA LEU A 250 -10.52 -5.21 3.20
C LEU A 250 -9.86 -3.93 2.65
N GLY A 251 -10.67 -3.00 2.14
CA GLY A 251 -10.25 -1.68 1.69
C GLY A 251 -10.23 -0.71 2.87
N ILE A 252 -9.06 -0.24 3.28
CA ILE A 252 -8.86 0.52 4.52
C ILE A 252 -8.22 1.89 4.34
N ASP A 253 -8.03 2.36 3.10
CA ASP A 253 -7.70 3.77 2.86
C ASP A 253 -8.96 4.62 3.02
N THR A 254 -9.02 5.33 4.11
CA THR A 254 -10.16 6.20 4.46
C THR A 254 -9.82 7.68 4.32
N GLY A 255 -8.77 8.00 3.56
CA GLY A 255 -8.45 9.35 3.12
C GLY A 255 -7.92 10.24 4.23
N CYS A 256 -7.02 9.75 5.09
CA CYS A 256 -6.45 10.51 6.20
C CYS A 256 -5.88 11.84 5.73
N VAL A 257 -4.98 11.84 4.76
CA VAL A 257 -4.32 13.04 4.25
C VAL A 257 -5.31 14.04 3.60
N TRP A 258 -6.49 13.57 3.22
CA TRP A 258 -7.58 14.41 2.69
C TRP A 258 -8.53 14.95 3.78
N GLY A 259 -8.11 14.89 5.06
CA GLY A 259 -8.89 15.39 6.20
C GLY A 259 -10.03 14.48 6.65
N ARG A 260 -10.05 13.21 6.19
CA ARG A 260 -11.09 12.24 6.60
C ARG A 260 -10.65 11.46 7.85
N SER A 261 -10.30 10.19 7.73
CA SER A 261 -9.90 9.35 8.86
C SER A 261 -8.69 8.48 8.52
N LEU A 262 -7.91 8.11 9.53
CA LEU A 262 -6.95 7.00 9.46
C LEU A 262 -7.58 5.77 10.10
N THR A 263 -7.49 4.65 9.40
CA THR A 263 -8.13 3.39 9.79
C THR A 263 -7.08 2.33 10.11
N ALA A 264 -7.31 1.61 11.22
CA ALA A 264 -6.70 0.32 11.47
C ALA A 264 -7.78 -0.76 11.53
N ILE A 265 -7.45 -1.95 11.07
CA ILE A 265 -8.27 -3.14 11.24
C ILE A 265 -7.46 -4.22 11.95
N ARG A 266 -8.03 -4.83 13.01
CA ARG A 266 -7.45 -6.03 13.61
C ARG A 266 -7.77 -7.22 12.71
N LEU A 267 -6.73 -7.88 12.19
CA LEU A 267 -6.88 -8.91 11.16
C LEU A 267 -7.54 -10.19 11.67
N ASP A 268 -7.42 -10.45 12.97
CA ASP A 268 -7.89 -11.69 13.59
C ASP A 268 -9.43 -11.77 13.68
N ASP A 269 -10.10 -10.63 13.84
CA ASP A 269 -11.57 -10.55 14.00
C ASP A 269 -12.23 -9.43 13.17
N ARG A 270 -11.44 -8.72 12.37
CA ARG A 270 -11.86 -7.59 11.53
C ARG A 270 -12.45 -6.40 12.32
N THR A 271 -12.09 -6.26 13.60
CA THR A 271 -12.47 -5.07 14.39
C THR A 271 -11.81 -3.83 13.79
N VAL A 272 -12.62 -2.82 13.52
CA VAL A 272 -12.20 -1.54 12.91
C VAL A 272 -11.96 -0.49 13.98
N TYR A 273 -10.86 0.24 13.84
CA TYR A 273 -10.50 1.40 14.65
C TYR A 273 -10.25 2.59 13.74
N GLN A 274 -10.82 3.75 14.06
CA GLN A 274 -10.65 4.95 13.25
C GLN A 274 -10.41 6.17 14.12
N VAL A 275 -9.54 7.04 13.65
CA VAL A 275 -9.34 8.39 14.21
C VAL A 275 -9.58 9.42 13.11
N LYS A 276 -10.18 10.54 13.47
CA LYS A 276 -10.26 11.70 12.57
C LYS A 276 -8.86 12.20 12.28
N ALA A 277 -8.61 12.53 11.01
CA ALA A 277 -7.36 13.15 10.60
C ALA A 277 -7.09 14.45 11.40
N VAL A 278 -5.84 14.60 11.84
CA VAL A 278 -5.34 15.80 12.49
C VAL A 278 -4.73 16.74 11.46
N GLU A 279 -4.04 16.15 10.51
CA GLU A 279 -3.42 16.82 9.37
C GLU A 279 -4.34 16.75 8.14
N SER A 280 -4.08 17.62 7.18
CA SER A 280 -4.63 17.57 5.82
C SER A 280 -3.51 17.78 4.82
N ALA A 281 -3.75 17.43 3.56
CA ALA A 281 -2.80 17.70 2.47
C ALA A 281 -2.54 19.19 2.35
N SER A 282 -1.29 19.55 2.11
CA SER A 282 -0.82 20.92 1.85
C SER A 282 -1.27 21.43 0.49
#